data_425dfdd2ae3ae673d26a2f530ca4a4e7
#
_entry.id   425dfdd2ae3ae673d26a2f530ca4a4e7
#
_cell.length_a   1.000
_cell.length_b   1.000
_cell.length_c   1.000
_cell.angle_alpha   90.00
_cell.angle_beta   90.00
_cell.angle_gamma   90.00
#
_symmetry.space_group_name_H-M   'P 1'
#
loop_
_entity.id
_entity.type
_entity.pdbx_description
1 polymer ?
#
loop_
_entity_poly.entity_id
_entity_poly.type
_entity_poly.pdbx_seq_one_letter_code
_entity_poly.pdbx_strand_id
1 'polypeptide(L)'
;MYREKLLVVANQTVDSDELYDTLHDRAEHGPLAVTLLVPQDQQAGLGQRVNAALDRLHAGGVEAEAMLGDVDPACAVIEVWDPRRWDEILVSTLPNSTSRWLQIDLPHRIQRAIDAPVSHIEAHPAGVASRN
;
A
#
# COMPACT_ATOMS: atom_id res chain seq x y z
N MET A 1 18.03 -9.53 -14.55
CA MET A 1 17.97 -8.59 -13.43
C MET A 1 16.78 -8.90 -12.53
N TYR A 2 17.00 -8.94 -11.25
CA TYR A 2 15.92 -9.26 -10.31
C TYR A 2 14.93 -8.12 -10.22
N ARG A 3 13.65 -8.45 -10.31
CA ARG A 3 12.58 -7.47 -10.14
C ARG A 3 12.04 -7.57 -8.72
N GLU A 4 12.09 -6.48 -7.98
CA GLU A 4 11.50 -6.43 -6.65
C GLU A 4 9.97 -6.47 -6.77
N LYS A 5 9.33 -7.28 -5.93
CA LYS A 5 7.88 -7.42 -5.92
C LYS A 5 7.38 -6.98 -4.56
N LEU A 6 6.55 -5.95 -4.54
CA LEU A 6 6.12 -5.28 -3.33
C LEU A 6 4.62 -5.38 -3.17
N LEU A 7 4.18 -5.86 -2.00
CA LEU A 7 2.77 -5.86 -1.64
C LEU A 7 2.51 -4.62 -0.79
N VAL A 8 1.68 -3.69 -1.29
CA VAL A 8 1.36 -2.44 -0.61
C VAL A 8 -0.04 -2.54 -0.04
N VAL A 9 -0.16 -2.34 1.28
CA VAL A 9 -1.47 -2.37 1.94
C VAL A 9 -1.89 -0.93 2.20
N ALA A 10 -2.96 -0.48 1.56
CA ALA A 10 -3.43 0.90 1.66
C ALA A 10 -4.92 0.97 1.32
N ASN A 11 -5.65 1.86 1.98
CA ASN A 11 -6.99 2.19 1.51
C ASN A 11 -7.20 3.70 1.48
N GLN A 12 -7.26 4.39 2.60
CA GLN A 12 -7.46 5.84 2.58
C GLN A 12 -6.30 6.61 1.98
N THR A 13 -5.11 6.03 2.00
CA THR A 13 -3.91 6.67 1.47
C THR A 13 -3.49 6.12 0.11
N VAL A 14 -4.34 5.31 -0.53
CA VAL A 14 -3.97 4.61 -1.76
C VAL A 14 -3.57 5.57 -2.87
N ASP A 15 -4.15 6.77 -2.90
CA ASP A 15 -3.86 7.78 -3.92
C ASP A 15 -2.97 8.92 -3.42
N SER A 16 -2.30 8.73 -2.29
CA SER A 16 -1.50 9.80 -1.68
C SER A 16 -0.23 10.09 -2.49
N ASP A 17 0.21 11.35 -2.41
CA ASP A 17 1.47 11.74 -3.04
C ASP A 17 2.66 11.05 -2.37
N GLU A 18 2.62 10.94 -1.04
CA GLU A 18 3.73 10.30 -0.31
C GLU A 18 3.90 8.86 -0.73
N LEU A 19 2.78 8.11 -0.90
CA LEU A 19 2.87 6.73 -1.33
C LEU A 19 3.40 6.65 -2.76
N TYR A 20 2.87 7.49 -3.65
CA TYR A 20 3.34 7.51 -5.04
C TYR A 20 4.84 7.79 -5.10
N ASP A 21 5.28 8.82 -4.36
CA ASP A 21 6.69 9.21 -4.38
C ASP A 21 7.59 8.09 -3.87
N THR A 22 7.15 7.39 -2.81
CA THR A 22 7.90 6.27 -2.27
C THR A 22 8.05 5.16 -3.30
N LEU A 23 6.97 4.82 -3.99
CA LEU A 23 7.00 3.75 -4.99
C LEU A 23 7.80 4.14 -6.23
N HIS A 24 7.61 5.38 -6.69
CA HIS A 24 8.35 5.88 -7.85
C HIS A 24 9.85 5.93 -7.57
N ASP A 25 10.22 6.36 -6.37
CA ASP A 25 11.63 6.39 -5.97
C ASP A 25 12.25 5.00 -5.97
N ARG A 26 11.53 4.01 -5.45
CA ARG A 26 12.03 2.63 -5.50
C ARG A 26 12.19 2.14 -6.93
N ALA A 27 11.26 2.51 -7.81
CA ALA A 27 11.31 2.09 -9.20
C ALA A 27 12.51 2.71 -9.92
N GLU A 28 12.95 3.87 -9.49
CA GLU A 28 14.14 4.51 -10.07
C GLU A 28 15.43 3.81 -9.66
N HIS A 29 15.40 3.05 -8.58
CA HIS A 29 16.58 2.33 -8.10
C HIS A 29 16.66 0.90 -8.64
N GLY A 30 15.65 0.44 -9.37
CA GLY A 30 15.66 -0.90 -9.96
C GLY A 30 14.25 -1.33 -10.35
N PRO A 31 14.12 -2.42 -11.13
CA PRO A 31 12.82 -2.89 -11.56
C PRO A 31 11.91 -3.20 -10.38
N LEU A 32 10.67 -2.74 -10.43
CA LEU A 32 9.71 -2.88 -9.34
C LEU A 32 8.35 -3.25 -9.91
N ALA A 33 7.72 -4.24 -9.29
CA ALA A 33 6.32 -4.57 -9.55
C ALA A 33 5.54 -4.40 -8.25
N VAL A 34 4.47 -3.62 -8.32
CA VAL A 34 3.66 -3.26 -7.16
C VAL A 34 2.30 -3.92 -7.24
N THR A 35 1.86 -4.54 -6.14
CA THR A 35 0.48 -4.96 -5.99
C THR A 35 -0.12 -4.14 -4.85
N LEU A 36 -1.18 -3.39 -5.16
CA LEU A 36 -1.93 -2.64 -4.15
C LEU A 36 -2.98 -3.58 -3.59
N LEU A 37 -2.83 -3.98 -2.34
CA LEU A 37 -3.86 -4.73 -1.63
C LEU A 37 -4.71 -3.73 -0.88
N VAL A 38 -5.98 -3.63 -1.27
CA VAL A 38 -6.90 -2.63 -0.74
C VAL A 38 -7.96 -3.34 0.09
N PRO A 39 -7.86 -3.30 1.44
CA PRO A 39 -8.91 -3.87 2.27
C PRO A 39 -10.23 -3.20 1.96
N GLN A 40 -11.28 -4.01 1.82
CA GLN A 40 -12.58 -3.50 1.44
C GLN A 40 -13.13 -2.56 2.51
N ASP A 41 -13.76 -1.49 2.05
CA ASP A 41 -14.26 -0.45 2.91
C ASP A 41 -15.48 0.12 2.18
N GLN A 42 -16.43 0.62 2.94
CA GLN A 42 -17.63 1.23 2.36
C GLN A 42 -17.40 2.70 2.00
N GLN A 43 -16.16 3.13 1.98
CA GLN A 43 -15.85 4.51 1.65
C GLN A 43 -16.22 4.82 0.21
N ALA A 44 -16.98 5.90 0.02
CA ALA A 44 -17.41 6.30 -1.31
C ALA A 44 -16.19 6.66 -2.16
N GLY A 45 -16.20 6.23 -3.41
CA GLY A 45 -15.16 6.59 -4.36
C GLY A 45 -13.86 5.80 -4.23
N LEU A 46 -13.83 4.76 -3.40
CA LEU A 46 -12.60 4.00 -3.21
C LEU A 46 -12.12 3.39 -4.54
N GLY A 47 -13.02 2.81 -5.32
CA GLY A 47 -12.64 2.22 -6.60
C GLY A 47 -12.04 3.24 -7.55
N GLN A 48 -12.60 4.44 -7.60
CA GLN A 48 -12.07 5.50 -8.45
C GLN A 48 -10.70 5.94 -7.98
N ARG A 49 -10.48 6.00 -6.67
CA ARG A 49 -9.19 6.38 -6.12
C ARG A 49 -8.12 5.33 -6.41
N VAL A 50 -8.50 4.06 -6.34
CA VAL A 50 -7.59 2.96 -6.69
C VAL A 50 -7.20 3.05 -8.16
N ASN A 51 -8.19 3.26 -9.04
CA ASN A 51 -7.91 3.39 -10.48
C ASN A 51 -7.00 4.58 -10.76
N ALA A 52 -7.25 5.71 -10.10
CA ALA A 52 -6.40 6.89 -10.28
C ALA A 52 -4.97 6.60 -9.83
N ALA A 53 -4.81 5.88 -8.72
CA ALA A 53 -3.48 5.50 -8.25
C ALA A 53 -2.76 4.62 -9.25
N LEU A 54 -3.46 3.63 -9.81
CA LEU A 54 -2.86 2.74 -10.82
C LEU A 54 -2.46 3.52 -12.07
N ASP A 55 -3.34 4.41 -12.55
CA ASP A 55 -3.04 5.21 -13.74
C ASP A 55 -1.81 6.06 -13.51
N ARG A 56 -1.69 6.65 -12.32
CA ARG A 56 -0.54 7.50 -11.99
C ARG A 56 0.74 6.69 -11.96
N LEU A 57 0.70 5.51 -11.35
CA LEU A 57 1.88 4.63 -11.29
C LEU A 57 2.30 4.20 -12.69
N HIS A 58 1.34 3.79 -13.53
CA HIS A 58 1.64 3.39 -14.89
C HIS A 58 2.24 4.54 -15.68
N ALA A 59 1.69 5.75 -15.53
CA ALA A 59 2.21 6.92 -16.22
C ALA A 59 3.63 7.25 -15.78
N GLY A 60 3.97 6.92 -14.53
CA GLY A 60 5.32 7.11 -13.99
C GLY A 60 6.27 5.96 -14.31
N GLY A 61 5.83 4.98 -15.10
CA GLY A 61 6.69 3.86 -15.48
C GLY A 61 6.75 2.74 -14.46
N VAL A 62 5.84 2.70 -13.50
CA VAL A 62 5.82 1.66 -12.47
C VAL A 62 4.78 0.60 -12.83
N GLU A 63 5.21 -0.66 -12.87
CA GLU A 63 4.29 -1.76 -13.07
C GLU A 63 3.45 -1.94 -11.80
N ALA A 64 2.13 -1.94 -11.94
CA ALA A 64 1.23 -1.97 -10.79
C ALA A 64 -0.09 -2.63 -11.12
N GLU A 65 -0.62 -3.34 -10.16
CA GLU A 65 -1.96 -3.92 -10.21
C GLU A 65 -2.60 -3.76 -8.83
N ALA A 66 -3.90 -3.98 -8.74
CA ALA A 66 -4.61 -3.86 -7.47
C ALA A 66 -5.48 -5.09 -7.24
N MET A 67 -5.68 -5.42 -5.97
CA MET A 67 -6.62 -6.47 -5.58
C MET A 67 -7.34 -6.02 -4.32
N LEU A 68 -8.61 -6.41 -4.21
CA LEU A 68 -9.40 -6.13 -3.02
C LEU A 68 -9.18 -7.24 -2.02
N GLY A 69 -9.15 -6.90 -0.75
CA GLY A 69 -8.97 -7.88 0.30
C GLY A 69 -10.06 -7.79 1.36
N ASP A 70 -9.94 -8.59 2.38
CA ASP A 70 -10.85 -8.59 3.52
C ASP A 70 -10.90 -7.20 4.15
N VAL A 71 -12.02 -6.88 4.77
CA VAL A 71 -12.19 -5.59 5.45
C VAL A 71 -11.19 -5.44 6.59
N ASP A 72 -10.80 -6.53 7.23
CA ASP A 72 -9.74 -6.51 8.23
C ASP A 72 -8.40 -6.56 7.52
N PRO A 73 -7.58 -5.51 7.62
CA PRO A 73 -6.34 -5.46 6.85
C PRO A 73 -5.33 -6.55 7.20
N ALA A 74 -5.27 -6.99 8.45
CA ALA A 74 -4.38 -8.09 8.80
C ALA A 74 -4.84 -9.38 8.14
N CYS A 75 -6.14 -9.65 8.16
CA CYS A 75 -6.70 -10.81 7.49
C CYS A 75 -6.45 -10.74 5.98
N ALA A 76 -6.62 -9.56 5.39
CA ALA A 76 -6.39 -9.38 3.97
C ALA A 76 -4.98 -9.81 3.58
N VAL A 77 -3.98 -9.38 4.36
CA VAL A 77 -2.59 -9.75 4.08
C VAL A 77 -2.37 -11.23 4.27
N ILE A 78 -2.84 -11.78 5.40
CA ILE A 78 -2.60 -13.19 5.72
C ILE A 78 -3.22 -14.11 4.67
N GLU A 79 -4.38 -13.74 4.15
CA GLU A 79 -5.07 -14.56 3.16
C GLU A 79 -4.36 -14.62 1.82
N VAL A 80 -3.67 -13.55 1.43
CA VAL A 80 -3.07 -13.49 0.09
C VAL A 80 -1.57 -13.70 0.09
N TRP A 81 -0.92 -13.57 1.23
CA TRP A 81 0.54 -13.58 1.27
C TRP A 81 1.13 -14.84 0.67
N ASP A 82 2.09 -14.65 -0.21
CA ASP A 82 2.83 -15.73 -0.85
C ASP A 82 4.26 -15.23 -1.06
N PRO A 83 5.24 -15.83 -0.37
CA PRO A 83 6.63 -15.37 -0.49
C PRO A 83 7.22 -15.58 -1.89
N ARG A 84 6.55 -16.36 -2.75
CA ARG A 84 6.99 -16.48 -4.14
C ARG A 84 6.50 -15.34 -5.00
N ARG A 85 5.46 -14.62 -4.54
CA ARG A 85 4.90 -13.49 -5.28
C ARG A 85 5.46 -12.15 -4.83
N TRP A 86 5.78 -12.02 -3.57
CA TRP A 86 6.22 -10.72 -3.04
C TRP A 86 7.44 -10.88 -2.13
N ASP A 87 8.27 -9.86 -2.11
CA ASP A 87 9.50 -9.82 -1.32
C ASP A 87 9.34 -9.04 -0.04
N GLU A 88 8.38 -8.12 0.00
CA GLU A 88 8.22 -7.19 1.12
C GLU A 88 6.79 -6.71 1.18
N ILE A 89 6.34 -6.35 2.38
CA ILE A 89 5.03 -5.72 2.61
C ILE A 89 5.28 -4.27 3.02
N LEU A 90 4.62 -3.34 2.34
CA LEU A 90 4.65 -1.93 2.72
C LEU A 90 3.26 -1.53 3.19
N VAL A 91 3.15 -1.09 4.44
CA VAL A 91 1.88 -0.63 5.00
C VAL A 91 1.85 0.89 4.94
N SER A 92 0.85 1.44 4.27
CA SER A 92 0.66 2.89 4.16
C SER A 92 -0.54 3.28 5.01
N THR A 93 -0.31 4.14 5.99
CA THR A 93 -1.34 4.55 6.94
C THR A 93 -1.50 6.06 6.97
N LEU A 94 -2.64 6.51 7.49
CA LEU A 94 -2.79 7.90 7.87
C LEU A 94 -1.81 8.22 9.00
N PRO A 95 -1.56 9.52 9.26
CA PRO A 95 -0.70 9.89 10.37
C PRO A 95 -1.19 9.31 11.70
N ASN A 96 -0.26 9.11 12.61
CA ASN A 96 -0.48 8.38 13.86
C ASN A 96 -1.73 8.80 14.62
N SER A 97 -1.99 10.10 14.67
CA SER A 97 -3.11 10.61 15.46
C SER A 97 -4.48 10.26 14.86
N THR A 98 -4.54 9.87 13.59
CA THR A 98 -5.80 9.61 12.89
C THR A 98 -5.92 8.21 12.33
N SER A 99 -4.88 7.40 12.45
CA SER A 99 -4.88 6.08 11.81
C SER A 99 -5.47 5.02 12.74
N ARG A 100 -6.55 4.37 12.27
CA ARG A 100 -7.08 3.21 12.97
C ARG A 100 -6.10 2.05 12.90
N TRP A 101 -5.40 1.91 11.78
CA TRP A 101 -4.45 0.80 11.61
C TRP A 101 -3.30 0.91 12.59
N LEU A 102 -2.85 2.12 12.90
CA LEU A 102 -1.80 2.30 13.90
C LEU A 102 -2.31 2.07 15.31
N GLN A 103 -3.58 2.36 15.57
CA GLN A 103 -4.18 2.07 16.88
C GLN A 103 -4.22 0.58 17.17
N ILE A 104 -4.35 -0.25 16.15
CA ILE A 104 -4.31 -1.71 16.31
C ILE A 104 -2.94 -2.28 16.03
N ASP A 105 -1.94 -1.43 15.81
CA ASP A 105 -0.57 -1.82 15.56
C ASP A 105 -0.45 -2.79 14.38
N LEU A 106 -1.06 -2.42 13.27
CA LEU A 106 -1.15 -3.29 12.10
C LEU A 106 0.21 -3.79 11.60
N PRO A 107 1.24 -2.94 11.48
CA PRO A 107 2.53 -3.44 11.00
C PRO A 107 3.08 -4.58 11.85
N HIS A 108 3.01 -4.48 13.17
CA HIS A 108 3.49 -5.54 14.05
C HIS A 108 2.60 -6.77 14.01
N ARG A 109 1.28 -6.57 13.85
CA ARG A 109 0.37 -7.72 13.73
C ARG A 109 0.69 -8.54 12.50
N ILE A 110 0.97 -7.88 11.37
CA ILE A 110 1.36 -8.57 10.16
C ILE A 110 2.70 -9.26 10.36
N GLN A 111 3.65 -8.56 10.94
CA GLN A 111 5.00 -9.08 11.12
C GLN A 111 5.03 -10.32 12.03
N ARG A 112 4.15 -10.37 13.04
CA ARG A 112 4.05 -11.54 13.90
C ARG A 112 3.39 -12.72 13.21
N ALA A 113 2.52 -12.46 12.25
CA ALA A 113 1.78 -13.52 11.55
C ALA A 113 2.53 -14.05 10.33
N ILE A 114 3.39 -13.23 9.75
CA ILE A 114 4.04 -13.55 8.47
C ILE A 114 5.52 -13.27 8.60
N ASP A 115 6.35 -14.22 8.17
CA ASP A 115 7.79 -14.06 8.19
C ASP A 115 8.22 -13.33 6.91
N ALA A 116 8.11 -12.01 6.94
CA ALA A 116 8.44 -11.17 5.79
C ALA A 116 8.88 -9.80 6.27
N PRO A 117 9.71 -9.10 5.50
CA PRO A 117 10.02 -7.71 5.82
C PRO A 117 8.77 -6.85 5.71
N VAL A 118 8.52 -6.05 6.73
CA VAL A 118 7.38 -5.13 6.76
C VAL A 118 7.90 -3.71 6.95
N SER A 119 7.57 -2.84 6.02
CA SER A 119 7.90 -1.43 6.11
C SER A 119 6.61 -0.63 6.29
N HIS A 120 6.73 0.55 6.85
CA HIS A 120 5.58 1.40 7.15
C HIS A 120 5.86 2.83 6.75
N ILE A 121 4.91 3.48 6.09
CA ILE A 121 4.95 4.91 5.85
C ILE A 121 3.65 5.55 6.31
N GLU A 122 3.73 6.81 6.67
CA GLU A 122 2.56 7.63 6.94
C GLU A 122 2.32 8.54 5.75
N ALA A 123 1.06 8.70 5.37
CA ALA A 123 0.70 9.44 4.18
C ALA A 123 -0.65 10.10 4.39
N HIS A 124 -1.00 11.01 3.49
CA HIS A 124 -2.27 11.72 3.56
C HIS A 124 -3.07 11.43 2.30
N PRO A 125 -4.40 11.39 2.38
CA PRO A 125 -5.22 11.24 1.18
C PRO A 125 -4.94 12.38 0.20
N ALA A 126 -5.04 12.09 -1.10
CA ALA A 126 -4.78 13.09 -2.12
C ALA A 126 -5.71 14.29 -1.94
N GLY A 127 -5.15 15.48 -2.13
CA GLY A 127 -5.90 16.73 -2.03
C GLY A 127 -6.13 17.22 -0.63
N VAL A 128 -5.68 16.49 0.39
CA VAL A 128 -5.90 16.88 1.78
C VAL A 128 -4.63 17.40 2.40
N ALA A 129 -3.57 16.65 2.27
CA ALA A 129 -2.33 16.95 2.96
C ALA A 129 -1.64 18.12 2.36
N SER A 130 -0.47 18.36 2.67
CA SER A 130 0.38 19.36 2.04
C SER A 130 -0.15 20.76 2.15
N ARG A 131 -1.20 20.94 2.87
CA ARG A 131 -1.65 22.25 3.07
C ARG A 131 -0.96 22.71 4.25
N ASN A 132 -0.37 23.72 4.23
CA ASN A 132 0.30 24.21 5.38
C ASN A 132 0.16 25.69 5.53
#